data_302d78b6af600574569efd2de5bd62e6
#
_entry.id   302d78b6af600574569efd2de5bd62e6
#
_cell.length_a   1.000
_cell.length_b   1.000
_cell.length_c   1.000
_cell.angle_alpha   90.00
_cell.angle_beta   90.00
_cell.angle_gamma   90.00
#
_symmetry.space_group_name_H-M   'P 1'
#
loop_
_entity.id
_entity.type
_entity.pdbx_description
1 polymer ?
#
loop_
_entity_poly.entity_id
_entity_poly.type
_entity_poly.pdbx_seq_one_letter_code
_entity_poly.pdbx_strand_id
1 'polypeptide(L)'
;ALVDFAYGYHCGILKTYDRRKLIEAAKSIYKIQSYQDVKWTYVDNDSVLDDNELKAEDKYKKRGEFGELILHVILRDCFYTTPLISKIFFKDTDGVTVHGFDAVHIGPELPSMASPSLYLGESKIYYRGNGNAGKFGIQDLIDDIKSHFKCDFLKREFAVISKKRNTYPILEEYSDENTKRDYENYLRQKEYWHTTLQAISEGKSRFDDLLPSVTIPLICTYQSDIFKKCPTDTHPDFTTEFEAEANSLKEKFEELLSAIEKEDGEPIKTDLNIILILIPIPSKKDLIKMLHQKLYNQQNA
;
A
#
# COMPACT_ATOMS: atom_id res chain seq x y z
N ALA A 1 9.45 -9.70 1.40
CA ALA A 1 8.72 -8.44 1.24
C ALA A 1 9.37 -7.53 0.19
N LEU A 2 10.62 -7.03 0.41
CA LEU A 2 11.26 -6.08 -0.52
C LEU A 2 11.33 -6.59 -1.97
N VAL A 3 11.71 -7.84 -2.18
CA VAL A 3 11.83 -8.42 -3.52
C VAL A 3 10.45 -8.58 -4.15
N ASP A 4 9.46 -9.06 -3.39
CA ASP A 4 8.09 -9.22 -3.89
C ASP A 4 7.47 -7.87 -4.22
N PHE A 5 7.67 -6.88 -3.36
CA PHE A 5 7.23 -5.50 -3.58
C PHE A 5 7.87 -4.87 -4.82
N ALA A 6 9.18 -5.03 -4.95
CA ALA A 6 9.94 -4.42 -6.04
C ALA A 6 9.66 -5.07 -7.40
N TYR A 7 9.64 -6.41 -7.46
CA TYR A 7 9.54 -7.17 -8.70
C TYR A 7 8.17 -7.80 -8.95
N GLY A 8 7.26 -7.77 -7.99
CA GLY A 8 5.92 -8.34 -8.12
C GLY A 8 5.93 -9.86 -8.22
N TYR A 9 6.87 -10.54 -7.59
CA TYR A 9 6.90 -11.98 -7.57
C TYR A 9 5.82 -12.54 -6.64
N HIS A 10 5.31 -13.71 -6.98
CA HIS A 10 4.41 -14.45 -6.11
C HIS A 10 5.16 -14.90 -4.85
N CYS A 11 4.54 -14.75 -3.68
CA CYS A 11 5.09 -15.22 -2.40
C CYS A 11 5.37 -16.72 -2.46
N GLY A 12 6.59 -17.12 -2.12
CA GLY A 12 7.01 -18.54 -2.12
C GLY A 12 7.55 -19.09 -3.42
N ILE A 13 7.50 -18.36 -4.52
CA ILE A 13 8.08 -18.79 -5.81
C ILE A 13 9.59 -18.95 -5.72
N LEU A 14 10.27 -17.95 -5.14
CA LEU A 14 11.70 -18.01 -4.93
C LEU A 14 11.97 -18.30 -3.45
N LYS A 15 12.39 -19.50 -3.12
CA LYS A 15 12.79 -19.86 -1.75
C LYS A 15 14.10 -19.18 -1.33
N THR A 16 14.95 -18.85 -2.31
CA THR A 16 16.21 -18.16 -2.09
C THR A 16 16.33 -16.99 -3.07
N TYR A 17 16.61 -15.81 -2.56
CA TYR A 17 16.97 -14.65 -3.37
C TYR A 17 18.48 -14.50 -3.37
N ASP A 18 19.05 -14.31 -4.55
CA ASP A 18 20.43 -13.91 -4.65
C ASP A 18 20.61 -12.52 -3.98
N ARG A 19 21.76 -12.34 -3.34
CA ARG A 19 22.14 -11.10 -2.65
C ARG A 19 22.00 -9.87 -3.55
N ARG A 20 22.34 -10.00 -4.82
CA ARG A 20 22.25 -8.90 -5.81
C ARG A 20 20.80 -8.46 -6.01
N LYS A 21 19.86 -9.40 -6.17
CA LYS A 21 18.42 -9.10 -6.29
C LYS A 21 17.87 -8.40 -5.05
N LEU A 22 18.34 -8.79 -3.86
CA LEU A 22 17.95 -8.12 -2.61
C LEU A 22 18.43 -6.67 -2.56
N ILE A 23 19.68 -6.41 -2.96
CA ILE A 23 20.28 -5.07 -3.00
C ILE A 23 19.55 -4.21 -4.05
N GLU A 24 19.30 -4.74 -5.23
CA GLU A 24 18.57 -4.05 -6.31
C GLU A 24 17.14 -3.71 -5.88
N ALA A 25 16.43 -4.65 -5.28
CA ALA A 25 15.10 -4.42 -4.72
C ALA A 25 15.10 -3.30 -3.65
N ALA A 26 16.07 -3.31 -2.75
CA ALA A 26 16.22 -2.26 -1.75
C ALA A 26 16.51 -0.89 -2.38
N LYS A 27 17.32 -0.84 -3.44
CA LYS A 27 17.64 0.39 -4.18
C LYS A 27 16.46 0.92 -5.00
N SER A 28 15.53 0.07 -5.40
CA SER A 28 14.34 0.46 -6.16
C SER A 28 13.33 1.25 -5.32
N ILE A 29 13.31 1.07 -4.00
CA ILE A 29 12.47 1.87 -3.09
C ILE A 29 12.89 3.33 -3.21
N TYR A 30 14.09 3.65 -2.80
CA TYR A 30 14.87 4.86 -3.13
C TYR A 30 16.33 4.63 -2.77
N LYS A 31 17.23 5.28 -3.50
CA LYS A 31 18.67 5.12 -3.28
C LYS A 31 19.15 6.02 -2.15
N ILE A 32 19.77 5.43 -1.14
CA ILE A 32 20.47 6.16 -0.07
C ILE A 32 21.93 6.28 -0.46
N GLN A 33 22.45 7.51 -0.54
CA GLN A 33 23.80 7.77 -1.04
C GLN A 33 24.88 7.51 0.02
N SER A 34 24.62 7.87 1.28
CA SER A 34 25.57 7.67 2.35
C SER A 34 24.89 7.43 3.71
N TYR A 35 25.62 6.83 4.66
CA TYR A 35 25.14 6.70 6.04
C TYR A 35 25.02 8.06 6.75
N GLN A 36 25.80 9.04 6.36
CA GLN A 36 25.71 10.39 6.92
C GLN A 36 24.37 11.03 6.61
N ASP A 37 23.79 10.79 5.42
CA ASP A 37 22.45 11.26 5.08
C ASP A 37 21.41 10.67 6.04
N VAL A 38 21.53 9.38 6.37
CA VAL A 38 20.67 8.70 7.34
C VAL A 38 20.84 9.32 8.72
N LYS A 39 22.09 9.44 9.17
CA LYS A 39 22.42 9.93 10.49
C LYS A 39 21.92 11.36 10.68
N TRP A 40 22.28 12.25 9.77
CA TRP A 40 21.91 13.67 9.86
C TRP A 40 20.41 13.88 9.75
N THR A 41 19.74 13.18 8.83
CA THR A 41 18.32 13.39 8.56
C THR A 41 17.41 12.82 9.65
N TYR A 42 17.75 11.65 10.23
CA TYR A 42 16.83 10.91 11.08
C TYR A 42 17.36 10.61 12.50
N VAL A 43 18.66 10.82 12.75
CA VAL A 43 19.27 10.53 14.07
C VAL A 43 19.54 11.81 14.84
N ASP A 44 20.20 12.77 14.20
CA ASP A 44 20.73 13.94 14.87
C ASP A 44 19.79 15.16 14.83
N ASN A 45 18.77 15.15 13.98
CA ASN A 45 17.84 16.28 13.83
C ASN A 45 16.39 15.87 14.17
N ASP A 46 15.97 16.16 15.39
CA ASP A 46 14.63 15.80 15.89
C ASP A 46 13.49 16.56 15.23
N SER A 47 13.73 17.76 14.72
CA SER A 47 12.72 18.59 14.04
C SER A 47 12.41 18.13 12.61
N VAL A 48 13.23 17.26 12.02
CA VAL A 48 13.16 16.84 10.62
C VAL A 48 11.88 16.09 10.27
N LEU A 49 11.22 15.46 11.24
CA LEU A 49 10.00 14.69 11.03
C LEU A 49 8.73 15.42 11.50
N ASP A 50 8.83 16.69 11.86
CA ASP A 50 7.65 17.52 12.12
C ASP A 50 7.03 17.96 10.79
N ASP A 51 5.82 17.48 10.52
CA ASP A 51 5.10 17.75 9.26
C ASP A 51 4.79 19.26 9.06
N ASN A 52 4.81 20.06 10.12
CA ASN A 52 4.53 21.50 10.04
C ASN A 52 5.74 22.33 9.59
N GLU A 53 6.96 21.82 9.68
CA GLU A 53 8.20 22.51 9.34
C GLU A 53 8.86 22.02 8.04
N LEU A 54 8.25 21.07 7.33
CA LEU A 54 8.84 20.45 6.16
C LEU A 54 8.86 21.39 4.94
N LYS A 55 10.05 21.84 4.55
CA LYS A 55 10.27 22.51 3.26
C LYS A 55 10.24 21.48 2.12
N ALA A 56 9.70 21.89 0.95
CA ALA A 56 9.50 21.02 -0.22
C ALA A 56 10.79 20.35 -0.76
N GLU A 57 11.95 20.85 -0.40
CA GLU A 57 13.26 20.38 -0.89
C GLU A 57 13.84 19.17 -0.14
N ASP A 58 13.25 18.76 0.99
CA ASP A 58 13.78 17.67 1.79
C ASP A 58 13.32 16.31 1.27
N LYS A 59 14.08 15.73 0.36
CA LYS A 59 13.82 14.46 -0.33
C LYS A 59 13.50 13.27 0.60
N TYR A 60 13.89 13.33 1.86
CA TYR A 60 13.77 12.20 2.81
C TYR A 60 12.65 12.36 3.84
N LYS A 61 11.98 13.51 3.89
CA LYS A 61 11.01 13.83 4.96
C LYS A 61 9.59 13.34 4.67
N LYS A 62 9.20 13.28 3.39
CA LYS A 62 7.87 12.80 2.95
C LYS A 62 8.05 11.56 2.06
N ARG A 63 8.32 10.42 2.68
CA ARG A 63 8.48 9.17 1.95
C ARG A 63 7.23 8.31 2.10
N GLY A 64 6.33 8.40 1.10
CA GLY A 64 5.18 7.53 0.97
C GLY A 64 5.57 6.06 0.78
N GLU A 65 6.78 5.80 0.25
CA GLU A 65 7.26 4.46 -0.09
C GLU A 65 7.24 3.47 1.09
N PHE A 66 7.42 3.94 2.31
CA PHE A 66 7.28 3.05 3.47
C PHE A 66 5.83 2.70 3.77
N GLY A 67 4.89 3.62 3.55
CA GLY A 67 3.46 3.34 3.62
C GLY A 67 3.04 2.29 2.60
N GLU A 68 3.49 2.45 1.36
CA GLU A 68 3.26 1.51 0.28
C GLU A 68 3.83 0.12 0.61
N LEU A 69 5.04 0.05 1.20
CA LEU A 69 5.66 -1.21 1.62
C LEU A 69 4.89 -1.88 2.77
N ILE A 70 4.42 -1.09 3.76
CA ILE A 70 3.60 -1.60 4.86
C ILE A 70 2.29 -2.16 4.31
N LEU A 71 1.61 -1.42 3.43
CA LEU A 71 0.39 -1.87 2.77
C LEU A 71 0.63 -3.18 2.01
N HIS A 72 1.68 -3.26 1.20
CA HIS A 72 2.05 -4.48 0.48
C HIS A 72 2.23 -5.68 1.43
N VAL A 73 2.96 -5.51 2.54
CA VAL A 73 3.20 -6.59 3.51
C VAL A 73 1.89 -7.07 4.13
N ILE A 74 1.02 -6.15 4.53
CA ILE A 74 -0.29 -6.50 5.12
C ILE A 74 -1.17 -7.21 4.10
N LEU A 75 -1.26 -6.70 2.87
CA LEU A 75 -2.04 -7.34 1.82
C LEU A 75 -1.54 -8.75 1.53
N ARG A 76 -0.22 -8.95 1.46
CA ARG A 76 0.37 -10.26 1.23
C ARG A 76 0.12 -11.23 2.41
N ASP A 77 0.43 -10.80 3.63
CA ASP A 77 0.52 -11.70 4.78
C ASP A 77 -0.83 -11.90 5.50
N CYS A 78 -1.71 -10.89 5.49
CA CYS A 78 -2.99 -10.95 6.17
C CYS A 78 -4.18 -11.17 5.21
N PHE A 79 -4.06 -10.75 3.95
CA PHE A 79 -5.12 -10.86 2.95
C PHE A 79 -4.81 -11.87 1.86
N TYR A 80 -3.67 -12.54 1.94
CA TYR A 80 -3.24 -13.59 0.99
C TYR A 80 -3.21 -13.13 -0.46
N THR A 81 -2.90 -11.85 -0.68
CA THR A 81 -2.86 -11.27 -2.02
C THR A 81 -1.48 -11.32 -2.64
N THR A 82 -1.43 -11.13 -3.95
CA THR A 82 -0.18 -11.08 -4.72
C THR A 82 -0.18 -9.85 -5.62
N PRO A 83 0.94 -9.14 -5.81
CA PRO A 83 1.00 -7.99 -6.69
C PRO A 83 0.59 -8.33 -8.14
N LEU A 84 -0.39 -7.62 -8.66
CA LEU A 84 -0.69 -7.65 -10.10
C LEU A 84 0.38 -6.87 -10.87
N ILE A 85 0.83 -5.75 -10.29
CA ILE A 85 1.91 -4.93 -10.83
C ILE A 85 2.90 -4.63 -9.72
N SER A 86 4.20 -4.69 -10.05
CA SER A 86 5.25 -4.31 -9.12
C SER A 86 5.54 -2.81 -9.14
N LYS A 87 5.99 -2.30 -8.02
CA LYS A 87 6.31 -0.87 -7.84
C LYS A 87 7.41 -0.36 -8.79
N ILE A 88 8.37 -1.18 -9.16
CA ILE A 88 9.43 -0.80 -10.11
C ILE A 88 8.83 -0.35 -11.44
N PHE A 89 7.79 -1.02 -11.92
CA PHE A 89 7.17 -0.65 -13.19
C PHE A 89 6.35 0.63 -13.14
N PHE A 90 5.96 1.10 -11.94
CA PHE A 90 5.33 2.40 -11.80
C PHE A 90 6.33 3.57 -11.89
N LYS A 91 7.60 3.33 -11.57
CA LYS A 91 8.65 4.38 -11.55
C LYS A 91 9.41 4.54 -12.87
N ASP A 92 9.36 3.55 -13.77
CA ASP A 92 10.31 3.41 -14.89
C ASP A 92 9.75 3.86 -16.24
N THR A 93 8.64 4.54 -16.32
CA THR A 93 8.05 5.02 -17.57
C THR A 93 8.21 6.53 -17.72
N ASP A 94 9.23 6.95 -18.47
CA ASP A 94 9.36 8.24 -19.17
C ASP A 94 8.88 9.51 -18.43
N GLY A 95 9.24 9.66 -17.15
CA GLY A 95 8.93 10.88 -16.40
C GLY A 95 7.45 11.12 -16.08
N VAL A 96 6.57 10.20 -16.44
CA VAL A 96 5.17 10.22 -16.04
C VAL A 96 5.08 9.57 -14.66
N THR A 97 4.94 10.39 -13.64
CA THR A 97 4.53 9.95 -12.31
C THR A 97 3.18 9.25 -12.50
N VAL A 98 3.14 7.94 -12.35
CA VAL A 98 1.87 7.23 -12.29
C VAL A 98 1.24 7.66 -10.97
N HIS A 99 0.29 8.57 -11.04
CA HIS A 99 -0.53 9.00 -9.91
C HIS A 99 -1.62 7.94 -9.62
N GLY A 100 -1.21 6.68 -9.58
CA GLY A 100 -2.07 5.54 -9.34
C GLY A 100 -2.06 5.10 -7.88
N PHE A 101 -2.75 4.01 -7.64
CA PHE A 101 -2.83 3.38 -6.34
C PHE A 101 -1.46 3.02 -5.75
N ASP A 102 -1.34 3.07 -4.43
CA ASP A 102 -0.15 2.64 -3.69
C ASP A 102 0.10 1.14 -3.79
N ALA A 103 -0.97 0.34 -3.97
CA ALA A 103 -0.89 -1.09 -4.24
C ALA A 103 -1.96 -1.53 -5.23
N VAL A 104 -1.56 -2.39 -6.18
CA VAL A 104 -2.46 -3.10 -7.10
C VAL A 104 -2.18 -4.59 -6.97
N HIS A 105 -3.04 -5.28 -6.25
CA HIS A 105 -2.91 -6.70 -5.94
C HIS A 105 -4.10 -7.51 -6.46
N ILE A 106 -3.94 -8.82 -6.53
CA ILE A 106 -5.01 -9.78 -6.77
C ILE A 106 -5.01 -10.81 -5.63
N GLY A 107 -6.19 -11.27 -5.27
CA GLY A 107 -6.33 -12.24 -4.17
C GLY A 107 -7.78 -12.67 -3.99
N PRO A 108 -8.05 -13.44 -2.93
CA PRO A 108 -9.43 -13.84 -2.62
C PRO A 108 -10.26 -12.64 -2.15
N GLU A 109 -11.53 -12.65 -2.44
CA GLU A 109 -12.51 -11.74 -1.82
C GLU A 109 -12.68 -12.10 -0.34
N LEU A 110 -12.59 -11.13 0.54
CA LEU A 110 -12.82 -11.34 1.96
C LEU A 110 -14.21 -10.83 2.38
N PRO A 111 -14.87 -11.51 3.32
CA PRO A 111 -14.43 -12.70 4.07
C PRO A 111 -14.70 -14.04 3.39
N SER A 112 -15.42 -14.06 2.27
CA SER A 112 -15.93 -15.29 1.66
C SER A 112 -14.85 -16.19 1.06
N MET A 113 -13.73 -15.60 0.60
CA MET A 113 -12.64 -16.26 -0.14
C MET A 113 -13.11 -17.05 -1.39
N ALA A 114 -14.35 -16.83 -1.82
CA ALA A 114 -14.99 -17.63 -2.88
C ALA A 114 -14.66 -17.12 -4.29
N SER A 115 -14.41 -15.84 -4.44
CA SER A 115 -14.18 -15.18 -5.73
C SER A 115 -12.85 -14.45 -5.75
N PRO A 116 -12.21 -14.30 -6.92
CA PRO A 116 -11.03 -13.45 -7.04
C PRO A 116 -11.42 -11.97 -6.95
N SER A 117 -10.62 -11.18 -6.24
CA SER A 117 -10.79 -9.74 -6.11
C SER A 117 -9.54 -8.98 -6.56
N LEU A 118 -9.77 -7.80 -7.15
CA LEU A 118 -8.74 -6.81 -7.44
C LEU A 118 -8.64 -5.85 -6.27
N TYR A 119 -7.47 -5.77 -5.66
CA TYR A 119 -7.18 -4.88 -4.53
C TYR A 119 -6.50 -3.60 -5.03
N LEU A 120 -7.17 -2.46 -4.81
CA LEU A 120 -6.67 -1.13 -5.16
C LEU A 120 -6.46 -0.36 -3.87
N GLY A 121 -5.23 -0.33 -3.38
CA GLY A 121 -4.91 0.11 -2.04
C GLY A 121 -4.28 1.49 -1.95
N GLU A 122 -4.60 2.21 -0.86
CA GLU A 122 -4.01 3.51 -0.50
C GLU A 122 -3.43 3.46 0.91
N SER A 123 -2.34 4.20 1.14
CA SER A 123 -1.63 4.21 2.41
C SER A 123 -1.31 5.62 2.89
N LYS A 124 -1.44 5.85 4.18
CA LYS A 124 -0.99 7.07 4.84
C LYS A 124 -0.17 6.75 6.09
N ILE A 125 0.93 7.50 6.29
CA ILE A 125 1.68 7.48 7.55
C ILE A 125 1.62 8.87 8.15
N TYR A 126 0.91 9.01 9.28
CA TYR A 126 0.57 10.31 9.83
C TYR A 126 1.19 10.58 11.21
N TYR A 127 1.57 11.85 11.40
CA TYR A 127 1.91 12.45 12.68
C TYR A 127 1.26 13.83 12.79
N ARG A 128 0.77 14.16 13.98
CA ARG A 128 0.35 15.51 14.38
C ARG A 128 0.67 15.71 15.85
N GLY A 129 1.30 16.83 16.19
CA GLY A 129 1.69 17.13 17.56
C GLY A 129 0.53 17.30 18.54
N ASN A 130 -0.70 17.45 18.05
CA ASN A 130 -1.92 17.66 18.85
C ASN A 130 -2.77 16.39 19.07
N GLY A 131 -2.23 15.20 18.80
CA GLY A 131 -2.92 13.93 19.06
C GLY A 131 -4.02 13.55 18.06
N ASN A 132 -4.18 14.29 16.95
CA ASN A 132 -5.24 14.04 15.96
C ASN A 132 -4.73 13.34 14.69
N ALA A 133 -3.58 12.67 14.75
CA ALA A 133 -2.93 12.09 13.57
C ALA A 133 -3.85 11.10 12.83
N GLY A 134 -4.55 10.21 13.52
CA GLY A 134 -5.50 9.26 12.93
C GLY A 134 -6.63 9.95 12.17
N LYS A 135 -7.23 11.01 12.73
CA LYS A 135 -8.33 11.76 12.09
C LYS A 135 -7.90 12.44 10.80
N PHE A 136 -6.69 13.03 10.77
CA PHE A 136 -6.14 13.63 9.56
C PHE A 136 -5.77 12.57 8.51
N GLY A 137 -5.20 11.43 8.93
CA GLY A 137 -4.91 10.33 8.02
C GLY A 137 -6.16 9.77 7.36
N ILE A 138 -7.27 9.67 8.09
CA ILE A 138 -8.58 9.28 7.55
C ILE A 138 -9.12 10.32 6.57
N GLN A 139 -9.00 11.61 6.88
CA GLN A 139 -9.42 12.66 5.95
C GLN A 139 -8.69 12.56 4.62
N ASP A 140 -7.36 12.40 4.64
CA ASP A 140 -6.57 12.27 3.42
C ASP A 140 -6.91 10.98 2.63
N LEU A 141 -7.20 9.86 3.30
CA LEU A 141 -7.65 8.64 2.64
C LEU A 141 -9.02 8.85 1.95
N ILE A 142 -9.93 9.58 2.56
CA ILE A 142 -11.21 9.95 1.95
C ILE A 142 -11.00 10.87 0.74
N ASP A 143 -10.07 11.82 0.81
CA ASP A 143 -9.76 12.72 -0.30
C ASP A 143 -9.11 11.94 -1.47
N ASP A 144 -8.32 10.89 -1.19
CA ASP A 144 -7.85 9.96 -2.22
C ASP A 144 -9.01 9.18 -2.85
N ILE A 145 -9.97 8.68 -2.08
CA ILE A 145 -11.19 8.04 -2.62
C ILE A 145 -11.91 8.99 -3.57
N LYS A 146 -12.14 10.23 -3.14
CA LYS A 146 -12.79 11.27 -3.99
C LYS A 146 -12.08 11.47 -5.32
N SER A 147 -10.75 11.41 -5.32
CA SER A 147 -9.94 11.68 -6.51
C SER A 147 -9.73 10.44 -7.37
N HIS A 148 -9.46 9.28 -6.76
CA HIS A 148 -9.02 8.07 -7.45
C HIS A 148 -10.18 7.18 -7.91
N PHE A 149 -11.34 7.27 -7.25
CA PHE A 149 -12.50 6.43 -7.60
C PHE A 149 -13.50 7.11 -8.55
N LYS A 150 -13.11 8.19 -9.22
CA LYS A 150 -13.85 8.74 -10.36
C LYS A 150 -13.72 7.80 -11.56
N CYS A 151 -14.82 7.57 -12.26
CA CYS A 151 -14.88 6.64 -13.39
C CYS A 151 -13.77 6.89 -14.44
N ASP A 152 -13.52 8.15 -14.78
CA ASP A 152 -12.49 8.51 -15.78
C ASP A 152 -11.07 8.26 -15.28
N PHE A 153 -10.83 8.44 -13.98
CA PHE A 153 -9.55 8.11 -13.37
C PHE A 153 -9.32 6.59 -13.41
N LEU A 154 -10.29 5.81 -12.93
CA LEU A 154 -10.19 4.35 -12.90
C LEU A 154 -10.01 3.74 -14.30
N LYS A 155 -10.72 4.23 -15.30
CA LYS A 155 -10.53 3.79 -16.70
C LYS A 155 -9.11 4.05 -17.20
N ARG A 156 -8.53 5.22 -16.90
CA ARG A 156 -7.13 5.52 -17.27
C ARG A 156 -6.15 4.61 -16.57
N GLU A 157 -6.31 4.41 -15.26
CA GLU A 157 -5.46 3.52 -14.48
C GLU A 157 -5.56 2.08 -14.97
N PHE A 158 -6.76 1.58 -15.26
CA PHE A 158 -6.96 0.24 -15.84
C PHE A 158 -6.28 0.08 -17.20
N ALA A 159 -6.30 1.13 -18.03
CA ALA A 159 -5.56 1.11 -19.30
C ALA A 159 -4.04 1.04 -19.09
N VAL A 160 -3.52 1.70 -18.05
CA VAL A 160 -2.10 1.63 -17.69
C VAL A 160 -1.77 0.24 -17.12
N ILE A 161 -2.58 -0.25 -16.17
CA ILE A 161 -2.41 -1.55 -15.52
C ILE A 161 -2.43 -2.68 -16.55
N SER A 162 -3.40 -2.68 -17.48
CA SER A 162 -3.54 -3.73 -18.48
C SER A 162 -2.37 -3.86 -19.45
N LYS A 163 -1.62 -2.77 -19.66
CA LYS A 163 -0.43 -2.74 -20.53
C LYS A 163 0.85 -3.14 -19.82
N LYS A 164 0.87 -3.07 -18.50
CA LYS A 164 2.07 -3.36 -17.69
C LYS A 164 2.18 -4.86 -17.43
N ARG A 165 3.22 -5.46 -18.00
CA ARG A 165 3.52 -6.88 -17.79
C ARG A 165 4.86 -7.01 -17.08
N ASN A 166 4.83 -7.64 -15.93
CA ASN A 166 6.06 -7.95 -15.19
C ASN A 166 6.83 -9.06 -15.90
N THR A 167 8.17 -9.02 -15.78
CA THR A 167 9.00 -10.17 -16.11
C THR A 167 8.92 -11.17 -14.96
N TYR A 168 8.59 -12.42 -15.28
CA TYR A 168 8.45 -13.49 -14.29
C TYR A 168 9.66 -14.41 -14.30
N PRO A 169 9.98 -15.04 -13.15
CA PRO A 169 10.96 -16.11 -13.11
C PRO A 169 10.58 -17.24 -14.06
N ILE A 170 11.60 -17.91 -14.62
CA ILE A 170 11.41 -19.07 -15.47
C ILE A 170 10.99 -20.26 -14.60
N LEU A 171 10.07 -21.11 -15.09
CA LEU A 171 9.56 -22.29 -14.38
C LEU A 171 10.63 -23.27 -13.92
N GLU A 172 11.76 -23.32 -14.59
CA GLU A 172 12.91 -24.19 -14.25
C GLU A 172 13.56 -23.84 -12.88
N GLU A 173 13.27 -22.65 -12.35
CA GLU A 173 13.76 -22.21 -11.04
C GLU A 173 12.98 -22.82 -9.86
N TYR A 174 11.89 -23.58 -10.13
CA TYR A 174 11.03 -24.14 -9.08
C TYR A 174 11.48 -25.53 -8.64
N SER A 175 11.47 -25.73 -7.33
CA SER A 175 12.00 -26.93 -6.70
C SER A 175 10.99 -28.08 -6.53
N ASP A 176 9.67 -27.82 -6.73
CA ASP A 176 8.63 -28.83 -6.53
C ASP A 176 7.35 -28.51 -7.35
N GLU A 177 6.58 -29.58 -7.64
CA GLU A 177 5.37 -29.53 -8.48
C GLU A 177 4.22 -28.71 -7.86
N ASN A 178 4.13 -28.61 -6.53
CA ASN A 178 3.10 -27.81 -5.88
C ASN A 178 3.38 -26.32 -6.10
N THR A 179 4.61 -25.88 -5.87
CA THR A 179 5.05 -24.51 -6.14
C THR A 179 4.83 -24.13 -7.61
N LYS A 180 5.11 -25.04 -8.53
CA LYS A 180 4.90 -24.83 -9.96
C LYS A 180 3.40 -24.63 -10.27
N ARG A 181 2.54 -25.50 -9.75
CA ARG A 181 1.09 -25.42 -9.95
C ARG A 181 0.51 -24.12 -9.38
N ASP A 182 0.93 -23.73 -8.19
CA ASP A 182 0.49 -22.48 -7.57
C ASP A 182 0.90 -21.26 -8.38
N TYR A 183 2.10 -21.30 -8.97
CA TYR A 183 2.56 -20.25 -9.86
C TYR A 183 1.79 -20.20 -11.19
N GLU A 184 1.52 -21.33 -11.79
CA GLU A 184 0.71 -21.40 -13.01
C GLU A 184 -0.71 -20.86 -12.75
N ASN A 185 -1.29 -21.15 -11.58
CA ASN A 185 -2.57 -20.57 -11.15
C ASN A 185 -2.48 -19.04 -11.03
N TYR A 186 -1.41 -18.55 -10.41
CA TYR A 186 -1.17 -17.13 -10.29
C TYR A 186 -1.03 -16.43 -11.64
N LEU A 187 -0.28 -17.01 -12.59
CA LEU A 187 -0.15 -16.47 -13.94
C LEU A 187 -1.50 -16.41 -14.67
N ARG A 188 -2.34 -17.43 -14.50
CA ARG A 188 -3.71 -17.45 -15.08
C ARG A 188 -4.57 -16.33 -14.48
N GLN A 189 -4.51 -16.12 -13.17
CA GLN A 189 -5.23 -15.01 -12.53
C GLN A 189 -4.74 -13.66 -13.02
N LYS A 190 -3.45 -13.47 -13.17
CA LYS A 190 -2.88 -12.23 -13.73
C LYS A 190 -3.37 -11.96 -15.15
N GLU A 191 -3.34 -12.96 -16.01
CA GLU A 191 -3.82 -12.82 -17.40
C GLU A 191 -5.31 -12.51 -17.44
N TYR A 192 -6.11 -13.15 -16.58
CA TYR A 192 -7.54 -12.85 -16.44
C TYR A 192 -7.75 -11.37 -16.10
N TRP A 193 -7.06 -10.84 -15.08
CA TRP A 193 -7.21 -9.45 -14.66
C TRP A 193 -6.70 -8.47 -15.73
N HIS A 194 -5.57 -8.73 -16.36
CA HIS A 194 -5.08 -7.89 -17.45
C HIS A 194 -6.09 -7.82 -18.60
N THR A 195 -6.67 -8.94 -19.00
CA THR A 195 -7.67 -9.00 -20.08
C THR A 195 -8.95 -8.27 -19.68
N THR A 196 -9.42 -8.47 -18.45
CA THR A 196 -10.62 -7.81 -17.92
C THR A 196 -10.46 -6.30 -17.89
N LEU A 197 -9.34 -5.79 -17.33
CA LEU A 197 -9.06 -4.37 -17.26
C LEU A 197 -8.87 -3.74 -18.65
N GLN A 198 -8.27 -4.47 -19.57
CA GLN A 198 -8.16 -4.04 -20.98
C GLN A 198 -9.53 -3.91 -21.62
N ALA A 199 -10.42 -4.90 -21.47
CA ALA A 199 -11.76 -4.87 -22.03
C ALA A 199 -12.58 -3.67 -21.53
N ILE A 200 -12.42 -3.31 -20.24
CA ILE A 200 -13.07 -2.13 -19.65
C ILE A 200 -12.47 -0.83 -20.22
N SER A 201 -11.13 -0.75 -20.31
CA SER A 201 -10.46 0.43 -20.84
C SER A 201 -10.80 0.70 -22.32
N GLU A 202 -11.07 -0.35 -23.08
CA GLU A 202 -11.50 -0.30 -24.49
C GLU A 202 -13.01 -0.14 -24.66
N GLY A 203 -13.78 -0.08 -23.59
CA GLY A 203 -15.24 0.03 -23.62
C GLY A 203 -15.98 -1.25 -24.08
N LYS A 204 -15.30 -2.39 -24.07
CA LYS A 204 -15.88 -3.71 -24.44
C LYS A 204 -16.66 -4.36 -23.30
N SER A 205 -16.38 -3.95 -22.06
CA SER A 205 -17.07 -4.39 -20.85
C SER A 205 -17.48 -3.18 -20.02
N ARG A 206 -18.56 -3.32 -19.24
CA ARG A 206 -19.05 -2.24 -18.40
C ARG A 206 -18.19 -2.14 -17.13
N PHE A 207 -17.88 -0.92 -16.74
CA PHE A 207 -17.18 -0.63 -15.51
C PHE A 207 -17.95 -1.14 -14.27
N ASP A 208 -19.28 -0.98 -14.30
CA ASP A 208 -20.17 -1.37 -13.20
C ASP A 208 -20.13 -2.88 -12.90
N ASP A 209 -19.87 -3.69 -13.92
CA ASP A 209 -19.81 -5.15 -13.78
C ASP A 209 -18.53 -5.60 -13.03
N LEU A 210 -17.49 -4.74 -12.99
CA LEU A 210 -16.25 -5.00 -12.29
C LEU A 210 -16.31 -4.61 -10.82
N LEU A 211 -17.03 -3.55 -10.45
CA LEU A 211 -16.99 -2.96 -9.12
C LEU A 211 -17.20 -3.96 -7.97
N PRO A 212 -18.12 -4.95 -8.08
CA PRO A 212 -18.29 -5.97 -7.04
C PRO A 212 -17.04 -6.83 -6.79
N SER A 213 -16.13 -6.91 -7.77
CA SER A 213 -14.87 -7.66 -7.67
C SER A 213 -13.68 -6.79 -7.27
N VAL A 214 -13.92 -5.54 -6.85
CA VAL A 214 -12.87 -4.62 -6.41
C VAL A 214 -12.93 -4.47 -4.90
N THR A 215 -11.79 -4.67 -4.25
CA THR A 215 -11.59 -4.39 -2.82
C THR A 215 -10.64 -3.20 -2.66
N ILE A 216 -10.98 -2.28 -1.77
CA ILE A 216 -10.25 -1.03 -1.54
C ILE A 216 -9.68 -1.06 -0.12
N PRO A 217 -8.47 -1.59 0.08
CA PRO A 217 -7.78 -1.50 1.37
C PRO A 217 -7.21 -0.10 1.57
N LEU A 218 -7.63 0.54 2.64
CA LEU A 218 -7.16 1.85 3.07
C LEU A 218 -6.38 1.69 4.37
N ILE A 219 -5.09 1.97 4.35
CA ILE A 219 -4.27 1.84 5.54
C ILE A 219 -3.88 3.19 6.11
N CYS A 220 -4.21 3.42 7.37
CA CYS A 220 -3.77 4.56 8.14
C CYS A 220 -2.79 4.10 9.23
N THR A 221 -1.50 4.32 9.03
CA THR A 221 -0.47 4.19 10.06
C THR A 221 -0.31 5.54 10.73
N TYR A 222 -0.57 5.66 12.02
CA TYR A 222 -0.59 6.96 12.67
C TYR A 222 -0.01 6.90 14.09
N GLN A 223 0.67 7.99 14.47
CA GLN A 223 1.13 8.13 15.83
C GLN A 223 -0.05 8.36 16.77
N SER A 224 -0.23 7.46 17.72
CA SER A 224 -1.35 7.48 18.68
C SER A 224 -0.89 7.89 20.08
N ASP A 225 -1.73 8.69 20.73
CA ASP A 225 -1.55 9.07 22.13
C ASP A 225 -1.86 7.93 23.13
N ILE A 226 -2.41 6.82 22.67
CA ILE A 226 -2.59 5.60 23.48
C ILE A 226 -1.27 5.18 24.12
N PHE A 227 -0.16 5.28 23.40
CA PHE A 227 1.15 4.88 23.87
C PHE A 227 1.69 5.76 25.02
N LYS A 228 1.05 6.89 25.31
CA LYS A 228 1.33 7.67 26.54
C LYS A 228 0.78 6.99 27.80
N LYS A 229 -0.34 6.26 27.65
CA LYS A 229 -0.99 5.51 28.74
C LYS A 229 -0.54 4.04 28.77
N CYS A 230 -0.47 3.43 27.57
CA CYS A 230 -0.14 2.04 27.35
C CYS A 230 1.17 1.97 26.55
N PRO A 231 2.35 1.95 27.18
CA PRO A 231 3.64 2.07 26.49
C PRO A 231 3.93 0.98 25.45
N THR A 232 3.24 -0.17 25.58
CA THR A 232 3.35 -1.31 24.65
C THR A 232 1.97 -1.85 24.32
N ASP A 233 1.86 -2.56 23.19
CA ASP A 233 0.66 -3.31 22.77
C ASP A 233 0.29 -4.48 23.70
N THR A 234 1.23 -4.91 24.54
CA THR A 234 1.02 -5.95 25.57
C THR A 234 0.49 -5.40 26.89
N HIS A 235 0.32 -4.07 27.03
CA HIS A 235 -0.27 -3.46 28.22
C HIS A 235 -1.71 -3.94 28.42
N PRO A 236 -2.17 -4.29 29.64
CA PRO A 236 -3.50 -4.85 29.87
C PRO A 236 -4.66 -4.03 29.29
N ASP A 237 -4.56 -2.70 29.36
CA ASP A 237 -5.60 -1.78 28.90
C ASP A 237 -5.47 -1.41 27.40
N PHE A 238 -4.41 -1.86 26.71
CA PHE A 238 -4.13 -1.44 25.33
C PHE A 238 -5.29 -1.76 24.37
N THR A 239 -5.82 -2.97 24.43
CA THR A 239 -6.91 -3.40 23.55
C THR A 239 -8.15 -2.52 23.74
N THR A 240 -8.55 -2.26 25.00
CA THR A 240 -9.72 -1.43 25.30
C THR A 240 -9.55 0.03 24.83
N GLU A 241 -8.40 0.63 25.09
CA GLU A 241 -8.10 1.99 24.64
C GLU A 241 -8.02 2.08 23.12
N PHE A 242 -7.44 1.07 22.47
CA PHE A 242 -7.35 1.02 21.00
C PHE A 242 -8.72 0.81 20.36
N GLU A 243 -9.56 -0.07 20.88
CA GLU A 243 -10.94 -0.27 20.38
C GLU A 243 -11.75 1.02 20.45
N ALA A 244 -11.64 1.77 21.55
CA ALA A 244 -12.32 3.06 21.70
C ALA A 244 -11.83 4.08 20.66
N GLU A 245 -10.52 4.19 20.44
CA GLU A 245 -9.96 5.06 19.40
C GLU A 245 -10.35 4.61 18.00
N ALA A 246 -10.26 3.32 17.71
CA ALA A 246 -10.61 2.74 16.41
C ALA A 246 -12.09 2.97 16.06
N ASN A 247 -13.00 2.82 17.03
CA ASN A 247 -14.40 3.12 16.82
C ASN A 247 -14.64 4.59 16.51
N SER A 248 -13.98 5.51 17.23
CA SER A 248 -14.06 6.95 16.95
C SER A 248 -13.53 7.31 15.55
N LEU A 249 -12.48 6.64 15.10
CA LEU A 249 -11.92 6.82 13.76
C LEU A 249 -12.82 6.22 12.67
N LYS A 250 -13.45 5.07 12.95
CA LYS A 250 -14.43 4.45 12.06
C LYS A 250 -15.65 5.35 11.87
N GLU A 251 -16.23 5.87 12.97
CA GLU A 251 -17.36 6.81 12.92
C GLU A 251 -17.02 8.03 12.06
N LYS A 252 -15.81 8.59 12.23
CA LYS A 252 -15.34 9.72 11.42
C LYS A 252 -15.19 9.35 9.95
N PHE A 253 -14.70 8.16 9.66
CA PHE A 253 -14.59 7.66 8.28
C PHE A 253 -15.96 7.52 7.61
N GLU A 254 -16.93 6.91 8.31
CA GLU A 254 -18.30 6.73 7.81
C GLU A 254 -19.01 8.09 7.60
N GLU A 255 -18.81 9.06 8.50
CA GLU A 255 -19.32 10.43 8.34
C GLU A 255 -18.80 11.09 7.06
N LEU A 256 -17.47 11.03 6.84
CA LEU A 256 -16.83 11.64 5.68
C LEU A 256 -17.19 10.94 4.38
N LEU A 257 -17.28 9.60 4.39
CA LEU A 257 -17.69 8.82 3.22
C LEU A 257 -19.14 9.17 2.81
N SER A 258 -20.06 9.22 3.78
CA SER A 258 -21.46 9.61 3.55
C SER A 258 -21.61 11.06 3.03
N ALA A 259 -20.71 11.94 3.41
CA ALA A 259 -20.69 13.32 2.90
C ALA A 259 -20.32 13.38 1.42
N ILE A 260 -19.42 12.50 0.94
CA ILE A 260 -19.08 12.41 -0.49
C ILE A 260 -20.28 12.00 -1.33
N GLU A 261 -21.04 11.01 -0.87
CA GLU A 261 -22.24 10.53 -1.55
C GLU A 261 -23.32 11.61 -1.72
N LYS A 262 -23.31 12.63 -0.86
CA LYS A 262 -24.27 13.74 -0.90
C LYS A 262 -23.84 14.93 -1.77
N GLU A 263 -22.52 15.18 -1.88
CA GLU A 263 -22.01 16.37 -2.57
C GLU A 263 -22.02 16.22 -4.09
N ASP A 264 -21.73 15.02 -4.62
CA ASP A 264 -21.56 14.82 -6.07
C ASP A 264 -22.85 14.42 -6.80
N GLY A 265 -23.99 14.25 -6.09
CA GLY A 265 -25.28 13.88 -6.69
C GLY A 265 -25.33 12.49 -7.34
N GLU A 266 -24.17 11.88 -7.53
CA GLU A 266 -23.99 10.47 -7.88
C GLU A 266 -23.45 9.77 -6.65
N PRO A 267 -24.17 8.76 -6.09
CA PRO A 267 -23.64 8.00 -4.98
C PRO A 267 -22.34 7.35 -5.46
N ILE A 268 -21.25 7.51 -4.67
CA ILE A 268 -20.15 6.55 -4.74
C ILE A 268 -20.83 5.23 -4.51
N LYS A 269 -20.87 4.39 -5.57
CA LYS A 269 -21.70 3.20 -5.53
C LYS A 269 -21.36 2.43 -4.26
N THR A 270 -22.38 2.22 -3.44
CA THR A 270 -22.36 1.48 -2.18
C THR A 270 -21.85 0.03 -2.32
N ASP A 271 -21.56 -0.38 -3.55
CA ASP A 271 -21.06 -1.72 -3.90
C ASP A 271 -19.53 -1.86 -3.81
N LEU A 272 -18.80 -0.80 -3.45
CA LEU A 272 -17.35 -0.87 -3.24
C LEU A 272 -17.05 -1.55 -1.89
N ASN A 273 -16.27 -2.63 -1.94
CA ASN A 273 -15.78 -3.29 -0.72
C ASN A 273 -14.57 -2.50 -0.16
N ILE A 274 -14.81 -1.62 0.81
CA ILE A 274 -13.78 -0.79 1.45
C ILE A 274 -13.37 -1.42 2.77
N ILE A 275 -12.07 -1.62 2.98
CA ILE A 275 -11.48 -2.15 4.20
C ILE A 275 -10.56 -1.09 4.81
N LEU A 276 -10.97 -0.52 5.94
CA LEU A 276 -10.14 0.41 6.70
C LEU A 276 -9.23 -0.35 7.66
N ILE A 277 -7.92 -0.15 7.52
CA ILE A 277 -6.88 -0.77 8.35
C ILE A 277 -6.21 0.33 9.17
N LEU A 278 -6.31 0.23 10.50
CA LEU A 278 -5.76 1.20 11.44
C LEU A 278 -4.53 0.61 12.15
N ILE A 279 -3.39 1.29 12.06
CA ILE A 279 -2.15 0.87 12.72
C ILE A 279 -1.66 2.00 13.62
N PRO A 280 -1.97 1.96 14.93
CA PRO A 280 -1.41 2.90 15.88
C PRO A 280 0.09 2.60 16.08
N ILE A 281 0.91 3.63 16.12
CA ILE A 281 2.34 3.54 16.41
C ILE A 281 2.73 4.53 17.50
N PRO A 282 3.75 4.22 18.33
CA PRO A 282 4.21 5.12 19.38
C PRO A 282 4.91 6.37 18.83
N SER A 283 5.62 6.24 17.70
CA SER A 283 6.39 7.33 17.12
C SER A 283 6.58 7.12 15.62
N LYS A 284 6.06 8.04 14.81
CA LYS A 284 6.32 8.07 13.35
C LYS A 284 7.82 8.26 13.08
N LYS A 285 8.47 9.17 13.82
CA LYS A 285 9.89 9.45 13.68
C LYS A 285 10.74 8.20 13.85
N ASP A 286 10.49 7.44 14.93
CA ASP A 286 11.27 6.24 15.21
C ASP A 286 11.01 5.13 14.22
N LEU A 287 9.75 4.97 13.77
CA LEU A 287 9.40 4.03 12.71
C LEU A 287 10.18 4.33 11.42
N ILE A 288 10.11 5.57 10.93
CA ILE A 288 10.81 5.98 9.70
C ILE A 288 12.32 5.83 9.84
N LYS A 289 12.89 6.23 10.97
CA LYS A 289 14.31 6.05 11.28
C LYS A 289 14.74 4.58 11.20
N MET A 290 13.99 3.69 11.83
CA MET A 290 14.29 2.25 11.82
C MET A 290 14.17 1.65 10.42
N LEU A 291 13.12 2.01 9.67
CA LEU A 291 12.91 1.52 8.30
C LEU A 291 14.01 2.03 7.36
N HIS A 292 14.38 3.30 7.49
CA HIS A 292 15.45 3.91 6.71
C HIS A 292 16.81 3.25 6.99
N GLN A 293 17.12 3.01 8.26
CA GLN A 293 18.35 2.30 8.67
C GLN A 293 18.37 0.86 8.11
N LYS A 294 17.24 0.14 8.18
CA LYS A 294 17.13 -1.21 7.61
C LYS A 294 17.32 -1.18 6.10
N LEU A 295 16.72 -0.21 5.41
CA LEU A 295 16.86 -0.05 3.97
C LEU A 295 18.31 0.23 3.58
N TYR A 296 18.99 1.15 4.29
CA TYR A 296 20.40 1.42 4.09
C TYR A 296 21.27 0.17 4.26
N ASN A 297 21.09 -0.56 5.35
CA ASN A 297 21.83 -1.80 5.60
C ASN A 297 21.59 -2.81 4.46
N GLN A 298 20.35 -2.94 3.98
CA GLN A 298 20.02 -3.87 2.90
C GLN A 298 20.62 -3.45 1.54
N GLN A 299 20.78 -2.15 1.29
CA GLN A 299 21.41 -1.65 0.05
C GLN A 299 22.92 -1.85 0.03
N ASN A 300 23.54 -2.02 1.20
CA ASN A 300 24.99 -2.15 1.37
C ASN A 300 25.40 -3.50 1.97
N ALA A 301 24.49 -4.47 2.02
CA ALA A 301 24.68 -5.80 2.60
C ALA A 301 25.67 -6.69 1.80
#